data_8ad7de9c5065a145fed108c09c56ec81
#
_entry.id   8ad7de9c5065a145fed108c09c56ec81
#
_cell.length_a   1.000
_cell.length_b   1.000
_cell.length_c   1.000
_cell.angle_alpha   90.00
_cell.angle_beta   90.00
_cell.angle_gamma   90.00
#
_symmetry.space_group_name_H-M   'P 1'
#
loop_
_entity.id
_entity.type
_entity.pdbx_description
1 polymer ?
#
loop_
_entity_poly.entity_id
_entity_poly.type
_entity_poly.pdbx_seq_one_letter_code
_entity_poly.pdbx_strand_id
1 'polypeptide(L)'
;MAGLVGSEMCIRDSNKDVTIATTLGTSQEEKAKEFFPKSKLNSVEAPARDFQEVLAGRADGNITSSTEANKLVIKYPQLAIVPDGEKNPAFLAMMVGKNDDKWRKYVNDWINKKKKSGFFKELLAKYNLKSL
;
A
#
# COMPACT_ATOMS: atom_id res chain seq x y z
N MET A 1 -16.73 -14.78 -0.24
CA MET A 1 -15.34 -15.10 -0.55
C MET A 1 -14.72 -13.88 -1.21
N ALA A 2 -14.07 -13.04 -0.43
CA ALA A 2 -13.36 -11.87 -0.95
C ALA A 2 -11.88 -12.26 -1.11
N GLY A 3 -11.60 -13.00 -2.13
CA GLY A 3 -10.27 -13.31 -2.55
C GLY A 3 -10.21 -13.13 -4.05
N LEU A 4 -9.34 -12.30 -4.55
CA LEU A 4 -9.04 -12.23 -5.97
C LEU A 4 -8.47 -13.59 -6.40
N VAL A 5 -9.34 -14.52 -6.72
CA VAL A 5 -9.02 -15.76 -7.42
C VAL A 5 -9.25 -15.50 -8.89
N GLY A 6 -8.32 -14.84 -9.49
CA GLY A 6 -8.25 -14.69 -10.94
C GLY A 6 -6.77 -14.62 -11.29
N SER A 7 -6.37 -15.22 -12.40
CA SER A 7 -5.04 -15.03 -12.92
C SER A 7 -4.76 -13.50 -12.98
N GLU A 8 -3.62 -13.07 -12.52
CA GLU A 8 -3.19 -11.65 -12.47
C GLU A 8 -3.46 -10.91 -13.80
N MET A 9 -3.40 -11.64 -14.90
CA MET A 9 -3.72 -11.13 -16.24
C MET A 9 -5.16 -10.62 -16.35
N CYS A 10 -6.15 -11.28 -15.75
CA CYS A 10 -7.55 -10.86 -15.83
C CYS A 10 -7.83 -9.60 -15.00
N ILE A 11 -7.11 -9.39 -13.91
CA ILE A 11 -7.23 -8.17 -13.08
C ILE A 11 -6.47 -7.02 -13.73
N ARG A 12 -5.30 -7.29 -14.29
CA ARG A 12 -4.49 -6.32 -15.04
C ARG A 12 -5.20 -5.83 -16.31
N ASP A 13 -5.96 -6.70 -16.97
CA ASP A 13 -6.75 -6.34 -18.14
C ASP A 13 -7.99 -5.52 -17.81
N SER A 14 -8.10 -5.09 -16.53
CA SER A 14 -9.16 -4.23 -16.02
C SER A 14 -10.52 -4.63 -16.56
N ASN A 15 -11.08 -5.66 -15.96
CA ASN A 15 -12.43 -6.08 -16.25
C ASN A 15 -13.41 -5.01 -15.75
N LYS A 16 -14.36 -4.60 -16.59
CA LYS A 16 -15.42 -3.65 -16.25
C LYS A 16 -16.29 -4.09 -15.05
N ASP A 17 -16.27 -5.38 -14.75
CA ASP A 17 -17.06 -6.00 -13.67
C ASP A 17 -16.31 -6.02 -12.33
N VAL A 18 -15.04 -5.60 -12.30
CA VAL A 18 -14.23 -5.55 -11.08
C VAL A 18 -14.32 -4.16 -10.45
N THR A 19 -14.56 -4.12 -9.16
CA THR A 19 -14.60 -2.90 -8.35
C THR A 19 -13.41 -2.87 -7.40
N ILE A 20 -12.59 -1.83 -7.51
CA ILE A 20 -11.42 -1.61 -6.64
C ILE A 20 -11.74 -0.50 -5.64
N ALA A 21 -11.64 -0.81 -4.35
CA ALA A 21 -11.78 0.18 -3.31
C ALA A 21 -10.47 0.93 -3.06
N THR A 22 -10.57 2.23 -2.88
CA THR A 22 -9.45 3.12 -2.57
C THR A 22 -9.87 4.16 -1.54
N THR A 23 -8.90 4.75 -0.86
CA THR A 23 -9.16 5.91 -0.01
C THR A 23 -8.95 7.18 -0.83
N LEU A 24 -9.96 8.05 -0.84
CA LEU A 24 -9.98 9.29 -1.61
C LEU A 24 -8.77 10.18 -1.27
N GLY A 25 -8.17 10.76 -2.30
CA GLY A 25 -7.04 11.70 -2.18
C GLY A 25 -5.71 11.05 -1.81
N THR A 26 -5.59 9.72 -1.92
CA THR A 26 -4.35 9.00 -1.66
C THR A 26 -3.60 8.63 -2.93
N SER A 27 -2.30 8.37 -2.81
CA SER A 27 -1.49 7.84 -3.91
C SER A 27 -1.96 6.46 -4.40
N GLN A 28 -2.66 5.72 -3.55
CA GLN A 28 -3.27 4.44 -3.91
C GLN A 28 -4.43 4.63 -4.89
N GLU A 29 -5.21 5.69 -4.74
CA GLU A 29 -6.26 6.03 -5.70
C GLU A 29 -5.70 6.36 -7.08
N GLU A 30 -4.61 7.13 -7.14
CA GLU A 30 -3.93 7.42 -8.41
C GLU A 30 -3.39 6.15 -9.07
N LYS A 31 -2.76 5.29 -8.31
CA LYS A 31 -2.28 3.99 -8.79
C LYS A 31 -3.42 3.07 -9.23
N ALA A 32 -4.55 3.09 -8.55
CA ALA A 32 -5.71 2.31 -8.98
C ALA A 32 -6.19 2.75 -10.36
N LYS A 33 -6.24 4.05 -10.63
CA LYS A 33 -6.59 4.60 -11.95
C LYS A 33 -5.59 4.20 -13.03
N GLU A 34 -4.30 4.16 -12.67
CA GLU A 34 -3.22 3.79 -13.60
C GLU A 34 -3.23 2.28 -13.93
N PHE A 35 -3.32 1.43 -12.89
CA PHE A 35 -3.21 -0.02 -13.07
C PHE A 35 -4.52 -0.68 -13.50
N PHE A 36 -5.66 -0.09 -13.15
CA PHE A 36 -6.98 -0.63 -13.43
C PHE A 36 -7.88 0.36 -14.17
N PRO A 37 -7.47 0.84 -15.36
CA PRO A 37 -8.17 1.93 -16.05
C PRO A 37 -9.59 1.60 -16.51
N LYS A 38 -9.98 0.32 -16.56
CA LYS A 38 -11.32 -0.12 -16.96
C LYS A 38 -12.18 -0.58 -15.77
N SER A 39 -11.59 -0.79 -14.60
CA SER A 39 -12.30 -1.20 -13.39
C SER A 39 -13.09 -0.05 -12.78
N LYS A 40 -14.14 -0.40 -12.07
CA LYS A 40 -14.87 0.58 -11.26
C LYS A 40 -14.05 0.93 -10.04
N LEU A 41 -13.94 2.21 -9.71
CA LEU A 41 -13.30 2.67 -8.49
C LEU A 41 -14.37 3.05 -7.48
N ASN A 42 -14.26 2.49 -6.28
CA ASN A 42 -15.03 2.88 -5.11
C ASN A 42 -14.11 3.63 -4.15
N SER A 43 -14.08 4.96 -4.27
CA SER A 43 -13.25 5.82 -3.42
C SER A 43 -14.03 6.21 -2.18
N VAL A 44 -13.54 5.82 -1.02
CA VAL A 44 -14.14 6.13 0.28
C VAL A 44 -13.40 7.27 0.97
N GLU A 45 -14.14 8.11 1.67
CA GLU A 45 -13.58 9.18 2.50
C GLU A 45 -13.25 8.68 3.91
N ALA A 46 -12.19 9.23 4.51
CA ALA A 46 -11.90 8.99 5.91
C ALA A 46 -13.08 9.49 6.79
N PRO A 47 -13.44 8.77 7.87
CA PRO A 47 -12.71 7.68 8.52
C PRO A 47 -12.99 6.28 7.93
N ALA A 48 -13.83 6.13 6.91
CA ALA A 48 -14.06 4.86 6.25
C ALA A 48 -12.76 4.34 5.62
N ARG A 49 -12.62 3.03 5.59
CA ARG A 49 -11.42 2.37 5.09
C ARG A 49 -11.77 1.50 3.89
N ASP A 50 -10.97 1.59 2.86
CA ASP A 50 -11.12 0.85 1.61
C ASP A 50 -11.25 -0.67 1.80
N PHE A 51 -10.44 -1.28 2.69
CA PHE A 51 -10.55 -2.71 2.97
C PHE A 51 -11.92 -3.12 3.57
N GLN A 52 -12.64 -2.19 4.22
CA GLN A 52 -13.99 -2.45 4.75
C GLN A 52 -15.00 -2.64 3.62
N GLU A 53 -14.81 -2.00 2.49
CA GLU A 53 -15.62 -2.20 1.29
C GLU A 53 -15.45 -3.63 0.73
N VAL A 54 -14.22 -4.14 0.77
CA VAL A 54 -13.92 -5.52 0.36
C VAL A 54 -14.55 -6.51 1.33
N LEU A 55 -14.43 -6.32 2.64
CA LEU A 55 -15.04 -7.17 3.65
C LEU A 55 -16.58 -7.18 3.57
N ALA A 56 -17.16 -6.06 3.19
CA ALA A 56 -18.61 -5.92 3.02
C ALA A 56 -19.11 -6.43 1.66
N GLY A 57 -18.24 -6.92 0.78
CA GLY A 57 -18.60 -7.41 -0.56
C GLY A 57 -19.03 -6.30 -1.53
N ARG A 58 -18.69 -5.04 -1.26
CA ARG A 58 -18.97 -3.89 -2.14
C ARG A 58 -17.81 -3.56 -3.08
N ALA A 59 -16.66 -4.20 -2.87
CA ALA A 59 -15.51 -4.16 -3.76
C ALA A 59 -14.85 -5.53 -3.82
N ASP A 60 -14.22 -5.83 -4.93
CA ASP A 60 -13.51 -7.09 -5.17
C ASP A 60 -12.09 -7.07 -4.61
N GLY A 61 -11.51 -5.89 -4.48
CA GLY A 61 -10.18 -5.71 -3.91
C GLY A 61 -9.88 -4.27 -3.56
N ASN A 62 -8.75 -4.06 -2.90
CA ASN A 62 -8.22 -2.73 -2.60
C ASN A 62 -6.71 -2.68 -2.82
N ILE A 63 -6.20 -1.47 -3.01
CA ILE A 63 -4.76 -1.23 -3.10
C ILE A 63 -4.29 -0.60 -1.80
N THR A 64 -3.35 -1.25 -1.15
CA THR A 64 -2.77 -0.76 0.09
C THR A 64 -1.27 -1.05 0.16
N SER A 65 -0.60 -0.55 1.19
CA SER A 65 0.81 -0.86 1.40
C SER A 65 1.00 -2.32 1.84
N SER A 66 2.13 -2.91 1.49
CA SER A 66 2.48 -4.27 1.93
C SER A 66 2.47 -4.43 3.47
N THR A 67 2.84 -3.39 4.19
CA THR A 67 2.80 -3.34 5.65
C THR A 67 1.38 -3.44 6.19
N GLU A 68 0.45 -2.70 5.60
CA GLU A 68 -0.95 -2.74 5.97
C GLU A 68 -1.60 -4.05 5.53
N ALA A 69 -1.37 -4.50 4.32
CA ALA A 69 -1.87 -5.77 3.80
C ALA A 69 -1.52 -6.94 4.73
N ASN A 70 -0.25 -7.05 5.15
CA ASN A 70 0.19 -8.10 6.09
C ASN A 70 -0.55 -8.06 7.43
N LYS A 71 -0.83 -6.88 7.96
CA LYS A 71 -1.61 -6.74 9.20
C LYS A 71 -3.07 -7.11 9.00
N LEU A 72 -3.64 -6.71 7.87
CA LEU A 72 -5.04 -6.95 7.55
C LEU A 72 -5.34 -8.44 7.38
N VAL A 73 -4.50 -9.19 6.66
CA VAL A 73 -4.73 -10.62 6.46
C VAL A 73 -4.56 -11.44 7.75
N ILE A 74 -3.76 -10.98 8.71
CA ILE A 74 -3.66 -11.59 10.04
C ILE A 74 -4.94 -11.33 10.83
N LYS A 75 -5.47 -10.10 10.76
CA LYS A 75 -6.64 -9.70 11.53
C LYS A 75 -7.95 -10.18 10.91
N TYR A 76 -8.01 -10.25 9.61
CA TYR A 76 -9.20 -10.61 8.82
C TYR A 76 -8.87 -11.78 7.88
N PRO A 77 -9.08 -13.02 8.32
CA PRO A 77 -8.75 -14.22 7.51
C PRO A 77 -9.52 -14.33 6.19
N GLN A 78 -10.56 -13.50 6.01
CA GLN A 78 -11.32 -13.42 4.76
C GLN A 78 -10.57 -12.68 3.65
N LEU A 79 -9.53 -11.91 4.02
CA LEU A 79 -8.70 -11.18 3.07
C LEU A 79 -7.49 -12.03 2.69
N ALA A 80 -7.07 -11.90 1.44
CA ALA A 80 -5.84 -12.52 0.94
C ALA A 80 -5.01 -11.48 0.19
N ILE A 81 -3.69 -11.64 0.26
CA ILE A 81 -2.78 -10.85 -0.57
C ILE A 81 -2.64 -11.56 -1.91
N VAL A 82 -2.84 -10.83 -3.01
CA VAL A 82 -2.61 -11.37 -4.35
C VAL A 82 -1.13 -11.70 -4.50
N PRO A 83 -0.77 -12.97 -4.75
CA PRO A 83 0.61 -13.35 -4.99
C PRO A 83 1.10 -12.69 -6.28
N ASP A 84 2.37 -12.34 -6.33
CA ASP A 84 3.07 -11.80 -7.51
C ASP A 84 2.54 -10.47 -8.07
N GLY A 85 1.69 -9.76 -7.31
CA GLY A 85 1.30 -8.40 -7.66
C GLY A 85 2.54 -7.49 -7.83
N GLU A 86 2.51 -6.59 -8.78
CA GLU A 86 3.61 -5.64 -9.02
C GLU A 86 3.94 -4.88 -7.74
N LYS A 87 5.12 -5.14 -7.23
CA LYS A 87 5.67 -4.42 -6.09
C LYS A 87 6.30 -3.14 -6.60
N ASN A 88 5.56 -2.06 -6.48
CA ASN A 88 6.10 -0.74 -6.80
C ASN A 88 6.71 -0.14 -5.53
N PRO A 89 8.06 -0.16 -5.37
CA PRO A 89 8.69 0.34 -4.16
C PRO A 89 8.43 1.83 -4.02
N ALA A 90 7.82 2.23 -2.91
CA ALA A 90 7.64 3.63 -2.58
C ALA A 90 8.79 4.09 -1.69
N PHE A 91 9.44 5.17 -2.08
CA PHE A 91 10.45 5.81 -1.25
C PHE A 91 9.76 6.63 -0.17
N LEU A 92 10.13 6.38 1.08
CA LEU A 92 9.72 7.21 2.20
C LEU A 92 10.77 8.29 2.44
N ALA A 93 10.32 9.52 2.60
CA ALA A 93 11.16 10.67 2.88
C ALA A 93 10.59 11.49 4.04
N MET A 94 11.46 12.17 4.77
CA MET A 94 11.07 13.15 5.77
C MET A 94 11.02 14.53 5.13
N MET A 95 9.96 15.29 5.41
CA MET A 95 9.87 16.69 4.98
C MET A 95 10.32 17.59 6.11
N VAL A 96 11.10 18.59 5.75
CA VAL A 96 11.58 19.66 6.65
C VAL A 96 11.25 21.03 6.05
N GLY A 97 11.31 22.10 6.83
CA GLY A 97 11.07 23.44 6.34
C GLY A 97 11.98 23.79 5.14
N LYS A 98 11.43 24.48 4.14
CA LYS A 98 12.09 24.73 2.85
C LYS A 98 13.50 25.37 2.96
N ASN A 99 13.75 26.17 3.97
CA ASN A 99 15.01 26.90 4.15
C ASN A 99 15.78 26.44 5.40
N ASP A 100 15.46 25.30 5.96
CA ASP A 100 16.13 24.76 7.15
C ASP A 100 17.22 23.75 6.77
N ASP A 101 18.28 24.25 6.17
CA ASP A 101 19.42 23.42 5.75
C ASP A 101 20.14 22.76 6.93
N LYS A 102 20.16 23.40 8.09
CA LYS A 102 20.76 22.85 9.30
C LYS A 102 20.02 21.61 9.78
N TRP A 103 18.70 21.69 9.83
CA TRP A 103 17.84 20.56 10.22
C TRP A 103 17.86 19.45 9.17
N ARG A 104 17.81 19.82 7.89
CA ARG A 104 17.94 18.86 6.77
C ARG A 104 19.23 18.06 6.86
N LYS A 105 20.37 18.72 7.10
CA LYS A 105 21.66 18.06 7.27
C LYS A 105 21.65 17.11 8.49
N TYR A 106 21.14 17.56 9.62
CA TYR A 106 21.05 16.75 10.82
C TYR A 106 20.23 15.48 10.59
N VAL A 107 19.05 15.58 9.97
CA VAL A 107 18.19 14.45 9.66
C VAL A 107 18.87 13.46 8.71
N ASN A 108 19.53 13.96 7.66
CA ASN A 108 20.26 13.10 6.71
C ASN A 108 21.43 12.37 7.39
N ASP A 109 22.20 13.05 8.22
CA ASP A 109 23.30 12.45 8.96
C ASP A 109 22.80 11.37 9.93
N TRP A 110 21.67 11.63 10.61
CA TRP A 110 21.02 10.65 11.47
C TRP A 110 20.55 9.41 10.69
N ILE A 111 19.87 9.62 9.56
CA ILE A 111 19.42 8.51 8.68
C ILE A 111 20.61 7.68 8.24
N ASN A 112 21.69 8.31 7.77
CA ASN A 112 22.88 7.62 7.30
C ASN A 112 23.56 6.83 8.43
N LYS A 113 23.65 7.39 9.63
CA LYS A 113 24.16 6.72 10.81
C LYS A 113 23.32 5.46 11.16
N LYS A 114 21.98 5.59 11.10
CA LYS A 114 21.06 4.50 11.39
C LYS A 114 21.07 3.42 10.30
N LYS A 115 21.26 3.78 9.04
CA LYS A 115 21.46 2.80 7.96
C LYS A 115 22.73 1.96 8.20
N LYS A 116 23.83 2.61 8.55
CA LYS A 116 25.11 1.93 8.80
C LYS A 116 25.09 1.03 10.05
N SER A 117 24.33 1.40 11.08
CA SER A 117 24.22 0.59 12.32
C SER A 117 23.34 -0.63 12.23
N GLY A 118 22.66 -0.87 11.10
CA GLY A 118 21.70 -1.98 10.95
C GLY A 118 20.34 -1.74 11.60
N PHE A 119 20.11 -0.57 12.20
CA PHE A 119 18.86 -0.21 12.90
C PHE A 119 17.60 -0.46 12.06
N PHE A 120 17.63 -0.09 10.77
CA PHE A 120 16.48 -0.31 9.88
C PHE A 120 16.29 -1.81 9.57
N LYS A 121 17.36 -2.60 9.50
CA LYS A 121 17.28 -4.05 9.34
C LYS A 121 16.55 -4.71 10.51
N GLU A 122 16.89 -4.31 11.73
CA GLU A 122 16.23 -4.80 12.95
C GLU A 122 14.76 -4.41 12.98
N LEU A 123 14.43 -3.16 12.60
CA LEU A 123 13.05 -2.72 12.52
C LEU A 123 12.24 -3.49 11.48
N LEU A 124 12.80 -3.71 10.29
CA LEU A 124 12.14 -4.51 9.25
C LEU A 124 11.84 -5.93 9.74
N ALA A 125 12.82 -6.56 10.39
CA ALA A 125 12.65 -7.90 10.98
C ALA A 125 11.56 -7.89 12.07
N LYS A 126 11.59 -6.90 12.97
CA LYS A 126 10.61 -6.76 14.06
C LYS A 126 9.16 -6.64 13.55
N TYR A 127 8.96 -5.99 12.41
CA TYR A 127 7.63 -5.79 11.82
C TYR A 127 7.32 -6.72 10.66
N ASN A 128 8.11 -7.81 10.48
CA ASN A 128 7.96 -8.78 9.38
C ASN A 128 7.92 -8.13 7.99
N LEU A 129 8.69 -7.07 7.79
CA LEU A 129 8.82 -6.39 6.52
C LEU A 129 10.05 -6.93 5.78
N LYS A 130 9.89 -7.24 4.49
CA LYS A 130 11.03 -7.62 3.65
C LYS A 130 11.81 -6.36 3.28
N SER A 131 13.15 -6.41 3.43
CA SER A 131 14.01 -5.42 2.78
C SER A 131 13.94 -5.61 1.27
N LEU A 132 13.85 -4.52 0.55
CA LEU A 132 14.07 -4.50 -0.89
C LEU A 132 15.54 -4.78 -1.21
#